data_c0850c9e8ae351b6f403c9d3d850293e
#
_entry.id   c0850c9e8ae351b6f403c9d3d850293e
#
_cell.length_a   1.000
_cell.length_b   1.000
_cell.length_c   1.000
_cell.angle_alpha   90.00
_cell.angle_beta   90.00
_cell.angle_gamma   90.00
#
_symmetry.space_group_name_H-M   'P 1'
#
loop_
_entity.id
_entity.type
_entity.pdbx_description
1 polymer ?
#
loop_
_entity_poly.entity_id
_entity_poly.type
_entity_poly.pdbx_seq_one_letter_code
_entity_poly.pdbx_strand_id
1 'polypeptide(L)'
;MFALVSARRTLAAGLSRRRISSFHIDNSARGKMQPYIGAIKAVSLVAGLVTVSIGGLYLATNHHLDTTYPVPSTIRRKETRRLLRGAALREHIAPNPQVAYMFLLRALEQIYADGELAEDTPEVQAIIVRLATAASLMGERKPAQAMLEGAWPHAVRSGDTERICTVAEVLGPLLREDGSFDRALEVYGEALRAGRQMDEASSGDAQKQDAVRARVAGLVASLGETFALKGEKDNARVVLEGLLEEIRERGEGKQVDQWTCLDAVVMLDLAQVAENARDARAWANSAVERAQRNAGVKACDNCHVHGVFQLGQLLAADGDTEGALRMYKSALELGRRTGTGNIERIKESIEQA
;
A
#
# COMPACT_ATOMS: atom_id res chain seq x y z
N MET A 1 -5.41 -0.73 27.72
CA MET A 1 -4.04 -0.98 28.17
C MET A 1 -3.74 -0.44 29.59
N PHE A 2 -4.51 0.51 30.09
CA PHE A 2 -4.36 1.06 31.46
C PHE A 2 -4.85 0.13 32.59
N ALA A 3 -5.71 -0.83 32.33
CA ALA A 3 -6.23 -1.76 33.34
C ALA A 3 -5.23 -2.83 33.81
N LEU A 4 -4.23 -3.15 32.99
CA LEU A 4 -3.21 -4.18 33.33
C LEU A 4 -2.06 -3.65 34.21
N VAL A 5 -1.82 -2.35 34.24
CA VAL A 5 -0.76 -1.74 35.05
C VAL A 5 -1.24 -1.50 36.50
N SER A 6 -2.53 -1.24 36.71
CA SER A 6 -3.12 -1.10 38.04
C SER A 6 -3.19 -2.41 38.80
N ALA A 7 -3.44 -3.52 38.11
CA ALA A 7 -3.53 -4.86 38.76
C ALA A 7 -2.17 -5.37 39.29
N ARG A 8 -1.03 -4.90 38.80
CA ARG A 8 0.29 -5.30 39.31
C ARG A 8 0.67 -4.65 40.62
N ARG A 9 0.15 -3.46 40.95
CA ARG A 9 0.47 -2.77 42.22
C ARG A 9 -0.37 -3.25 43.39
N THR A 10 -1.56 -3.74 43.14
CA THR A 10 -2.45 -4.26 44.19
C THR A 10 -2.14 -5.70 44.60
N LEU A 11 -1.54 -6.53 43.72
CA LEU A 11 -1.12 -7.89 44.04
C LEU A 11 0.17 -7.99 44.89
N ALA A 12 1.03 -6.97 44.85
CA ALA A 12 2.27 -6.99 45.63
C ALA A 12 2.11 -6.51 47.08
N ALA A 13 1.03 -5.79 47.40
CA ALA A 13 0.81 -5.22 48.75
C ALA A 13 -0.02 -6.17 49.67
N GLY A 14 -0.61 -7.25 49.15
CA GLY A 14 -1.50 -8.15 49.89
C GLY A 14 -0.89 -9.46 50.39
N LEU A 15 0.39 -9.73 50.10
CA LEU A 15 1.09 -10.93 50.58
C LEU A 15 1.83 -10.68 51.91
N SER A 16 1.11 -10.10 52.88
CA SER A 16 1.52 -10.16 54.29
C SER A 16 1.36 -11.58 54.78
N ARG A 17 2.47 -12.14 55.24
CA ARG A 17 2.68 -13.43 55.89
C ARG A 17 1.46 -13.92 56.73
N ARG A 18 0.48 -14.51 56.12
CA ARG A 18 -0.40 -15.46 56.83
C ARG A 18 0.29 -16.82 56.80
N ARG A 19 0.68 -17.30 57.98
CA ARG A 19 1.08 -18.69 58.20
C ARG A 19 0.02 -19.58 57.57
N ILE A 20 0.40 -20.28 56.49
CA ILE A 20 -0.41 -21.35 55.92
C ILE A 20 -0.42 -22.45 56.99
N SER A 21 -1.47 -22.47 57.80
CA SER A 21 -1.78 -23.62 58.58
C SER A 21 -1.88 -24.80 57.61
N SER A 22 -1.15 -25.87 57.91
CA SER A 22 -1.13 -27.12 57.16
C SER A 22 -2.57 -27.58 56.90
N PHE A 23 -3.05 -27.36 55.68
CA PHE A 23 -4.30 -27.93 55.21
C PHE A 23 -4.09 -29.43 55.08
N HIS A 24 -4.59 -30.18 56.06
CA HIS A 24 -4.71 -31.65 56.00
C HIS A 24 -5.74 -31.93 54.88
N ILE A 25 -5.31 -32.13 53.64
CA ILE A 25 -6.17 -32.59 52.56
C ILE A 25 -6.43 -34.07 52.81
N ASP A 26 -7.66 -34.36 53.16
CA ASP A 26 -8.17 -35.73 53.35
C ASP A 26 -7.89 -36.52 52.05
N ASN A 27 -7.27 -37.72 52.20
CA ASN A 27 -6.87 -38.54 51.04
C ASN A 27 -8.05 -38.98 50.18
N SER A 28 -9.28 -38.91 50.68
CA SER A 28 -10.50 -39.14 49.87
C SER A 28 -10.80 -38.05 48.87
N ALA A 29 -10.42 -36.80 49.17
CA ALA A 29 -10.58 -35.67 48.29
C ALA A 29 -9.53 -35.67 47.16
N ARG A 30 -8.35 -36.22 47.39
CA ARG A 30 -7.26 -36.33 46.42
C ARG A 30 -7.64 -37.18 45.20
N GLY A 31 -8.35 -38.29 45.40
CA GLY A 31 -8.81 -39.17 44.31
C GLY A 31 -9.85 -38.51 43.39
N LYS A 32 -10.73 -37.67 43.97
CA LYS A 32 -11.76 -36.94 43.22
C LYS A 32 -11.22 -35.72 42.47
N MET A 33 -10.10 -35.14 42.89
CA MET A 33 -9.47 -33.99 42.25
C MET A 33 -8.43 -34.33 41.18
N GLN A 34 -7.99 -35.58 41.08
CA GLN A 34 -6.96 -36.03 40.16
C GLN A 34 -7.27 -35.70 38.68
N PRO A 35 -8.50 -35.90 38.14
CA PRO A 35 -8.83 -35.53 36.78
C PRO A 35 -8.82 -33.98 36.53
N TYR A 36 -9.18 -33.19 37.56
CA TYR A 36 -9.17 -31.75 37.47
C TYR A 36 -7.76 -31.15 37.52
N ILE A 37 -6.83 -31.79 38.24
CA ILE A 37 -5.41 -31.35 38.28
C ILE A 37 -4.77 -31.51 36.90
N GLY A 38 -5.07 -32.58 36.17
CA GLY A 38 -4.63 -32.79 34.80
C GLY A 38 -5.18 -31.71 33.83
N ALA A 39 -6.46 -31.41 33.95
CA ALA A 39 -7.11 -30.37 33.13
C ALA A 39 -6.54 -28.98 33.44
N ILE A 40 -6.34 -28.64 34.72
CA ILE A 40 -5.74 -27.36 35.11
C ILE A 40 -4.31 -27.20 34.56
N LYS A 41 -3.49 -28.27 34.64
CA LYS A 41 -2.13 -28.28 34.09
C LYS A 41 -2.15 -28.09 32.56
N ALA A 42 -3.06 -28.77 31.85
CA ALA A 42 -3.19 -28.64 30.40
C ALA A 42 -3.63 -27.22 29.99
N VAL A 43 -4.62 -26.66 30.68
CA VAL A 43 -5.08 -25.26 30.43
C VAL A 43 -3.97 -24.25 30.73
N SER A 44 -3.22 -24.45 31.85
CA SER A 44 -2.10 -23.56 32.19
C SER A 44 -0.96 -23.64 31.16
N LEU A 45 -0.68 -24.80 30.60
CA LEU A 45 0.34 -25.00 29.59
C LEU A 45 -0.09 -24.34 28.26
N VAL A 46 -1.34 -24.52 27.84
CA VAL A 46 -1.90 -23.88 26.68
C VAL A 46 -1.89 -22.34 26.82
N ALA A 47 -2.35 -21.84 27.97
CA ALA A 47 -2.33 -20.40 28.26
C ALA A 47 -0.90 -19.84 28.25
N GLY A 48 0.07 -20.59 28.81
CA GLY A 48 1.49 -20.24 28.76
C GLY A 48 2.03 -20.18 27.33
N LEU A 49 1.75 -21.17 26.49
CA LEU A 49 2.15 -21.20 25.10
C LEU A 49 1.54 -20.03 24.31
N VAL A 50 0.24 -19.77 24.49
CA VAL A 50 -0.44 -18.63 23.85
C VAL A 50 0.20 -17.30 24.26
N THR A 51 0.50 -17.13 25.56
CA THR A 51 1.13 -15.90 26.06
C THR A 51 2.52 -15.69 25.47
N VAL A 52 3.33 -16.76 25.40
CA VAL A 52 4.68 -16.71 24.80
C VAL A 52 4.59 -16.43 23.31
N SER A 53 3.64 -17.05 22.59
CA SER A 53 3.45 -16.83 21.16
C SER A 53 3.02 -15.39 20.86
N ILE A 54 2.07 -14.84 21.62
CA ILE A 54 1.63 -13.43 21.47
C ILE A 54 2.78 -12.49 21.83
N GLY A 55 3.53 -12.76 22.90
CA GLY A 55 4.68 -11.97 23.30
C GLY A 55 5.80 -11.98 22.24
N GLY A 56 6.08 -13.17 21.68
CA GLY A 56 7.06 -13.33 20.61
C GLY A 56 6.64 -12.61 19.34
N LEU A 57 5.39 -12.74 18.91
CA LEU A 57 4.86 -12.02 17.74
C LEU A 57 4.91 -10.50 17.96
N TYR A 58 4.54 -10.02 19.14
CA TYR A 58 4.61 -8.61 19.49
C TYR A 58 6.04 -8.06 19.41
N LEU A 59 7.02 -8.79 19.94
CA LEU A 59 8.43 -8.40 19.88
C LEU A 59 8.96 -8.41 18.43
N ALA A 60 8.65 -9.44 17.67
CA ALA A 60 9.04 -9.56 16.26
C ALA A 60 8.44 -8.42 15.41
N THR A 61 7.15 -8.12 15.62
CA THR A 61 6.47 -7.02 14.93
C THR A 61 7.08 -5.66 15.29
N ASN A 62 7.35 -5.41 16.58
CA ASN A 62 8.00 -4.15 16.97
C ASN A 62 9.42 -4.04 16.42
N HIS A 63 10.19 -5.13 16.45
CA HIS A 63 11.53 -5.14 15.86
C HIS A 63 11.49 -4.85 14.36
N HIS A 64 10.57 -5.50 13.63
CA HIS A 64 10.38 -5.24 12.20
C HIS A 64 9.99 -3.79 11.93
N LEU A 65 9.05 -3.21 12.70
CA LEU A 65 8.66 -1.82 12.56
C LEU A 65 9.82 -0.85 12.84
N ASP A 66 10.62 -1.13 13.87
CA ASP A 66 11.76 -0.26 14.23
C ASP A 66 12.90 -0.34 13.22
N THR A 67 13.06 -1.48 12.52
CA THR A 67 14.10 -1.66 11.49
C THR A 67 13.67 -1.18 10.12
N THR A 68 12.42 -1.44 9.73
CA THR A 68 11.93 -1.14 8.38
C THR A 68 11.29 0.24 8.26
N TYR A 69 10.62 0.70 9.34
CA TYR A 69 9.91 1.99 9.39
C TYR A 69 10.32 2.80 10.62
N PRO A 70 11.60 3.18 10.74
CA PRO A 70 12.09 3.86 11.93
C PRO A 70 11.41 5.22 12.10
N VAL A 71 10.97 5.49 13.33
CA VAL A 71 10.47 6.82 13.67
C VAL A 71 11.66 7.78 13.82
N PRO A 72 11.66 8.95 13.16
CA PRO A 72 12.75 9.90 13.21
C PRO A 72 13.16 10.24 14.65
N SER A 73 14.47 10.35 14.89
CA SER A 73 15.03 10.66 16.21
C SER A 73 14.73 12.10 16.67
N THR A 74 14.44 12.99 15.72
CA THR A 74 13.99 14.36 15.94
C THR A 74 12.69 14.43 16.74
N ILE A 75 11.81 13.43 16.59
CA ILE A 75 10.56 13.30 17.36
C ILE A 75 10.89 12.67 18.72
N ARG A 76 10.96 13.49 19.76
CA ARG A 76 11.41 13.06 21.09
C ARG A 76 10.29 12.50 21.95
N ARG A 77 9.07 12.99 21.80
CA ARG A 77 7.93 12.62 22.65
C ARG A 77 7.53 11.15 22.45
N LYS A 78 7.52 10.40 23.55
CA LYS A 78 7.20 8.94 23.53
C LYS A 78 5.80 8.63 23.01
N GLU A 79 4.83 9.50 23.29
CA GLU A 79 3.44 9.33 22.84
C GLU A 79 3.33 9.51 21.34
N THR A 80 3.92 10.55 20.77
CA THR A 80 3.99 10.80 19.32
C THR A 80 4.67 9.64 18.60
N ARG A 81 5.80 9.14 19.14
CA ARG A 81 6.48 7.95 18.59
C ARG A 81 5.60 6.70 18.61
N ARG A 82 4.77 6.51 19.66
CA ARG A 82 3.80 5.39 19.71
C ARG A 82 2.71 5.53 18.67
N LEU A 83 2.20 6.73 18.45
CA LEU A 83 1.20 7.01 17.42
C LEU A 83 1.76 6.72 16.03
N LEU A 84 2.97 7.19 15.71
CA LEU A 84 3.61 6.94 14.41
C LEU A 84 3.92 5.45 14.18
N ARG A 85 4.33 4.70 15.20
CA ARG A 85 4.47 3.24 15.13
C ARG A 85 3.11 2.55 14.92
N GLY A 86 2.07 3.04 15.61
CA GLY A 86 0.70 2.55 15.43
C GLY A 86 0.20 2.78 14.01
N ALA A 87 0.51 3.94 13.42
CA ALA A 87 0.22 4.24 12.03
C ALA A 87 0.96 3.28 11.09
N ALA A 88 2.28 3.11 11.23
CA ALA A 88 3.07 2.21 10.41
C ALA A 88 2.57 0.75 10.48
N LEU A 89 2.14 0.27 11.66
CA LEU A 89 1.49 -1.03 11.81
C LEU A 89 0.23 -1.14 10.95
N ARG A 90 -0.57 -0.07 10.89
CA ARG A 90 -1.85 -0.02 10.17
C ARG A 90 -1.70 0.31 8.68
N GLU A 91 -0.56 0.79 8.26
CA GLU A 91 -0.24 0.98 6.86
C GLU A 91 0.34 -0.28 6.22
N HIS A 92 1.22 -1.01 6.92
CA HIS A 92 2.06 -2.03 6.29
C HIS A 92 1.80 -3.47 6.76
N ILE A 93 1.44 -3.70 8.03
CA ILE A 93 1.32 -5.06 8.58
C ILE A 93 -0.14 -5.51 8.70
N ALA A 94 -1.00 -4.66 9.24
CA ALA A 94 -2.43 -4.92 9.38
C ALA A 94 -3.21 -3.75 8.79
N PRO A 95 -3.30 -3.65 7.46
CA PRO A 95 -3.80 -2.46 6.77
C PRO A 95 -5.19 -2.04 7.24
N ASN A 96 -5.28 -0.80 7.70
CA ASN A 96 -6.53 -0.14 8.05
C ASN A 96 -6.35 1.37 7.89
N PRO A 97 -6.72 1.95 6.74
CA PRO A 97 -6.50 3.36 6.42
C PRO A 97 -7.14 4.33 7.43
N GLN A 98 -8.34 4.01 7.93
CA GLN A 98 -9.03 4.85 8.89
C GLN A 98 -8.26 4.97 10.22
N VAL A 99 -7.77 3.84 10.72
CA VAL A 99 -7.00 3.82 11.97
C VAL A 99 -5.63 4.45 11.78
N ALA A 100 -4.98 4.21 10.62
CA ALA A 100 -3.72 4.87 10.26
C ALA A 100 -3.88 6.39 10.22
N TYR A 101 -4.92 6.88 9.53
CA TYR A 101 -5.27 8.31 9.46
C TYR A 101 -5.42 8.93 10.85
N MET A 102 -6.19 8.29 11.74
CA MET A 102 -6.39 8.77 13.11
C MET A 102 -5.10 8.85 13.92
N PHE A 103 -4.21 7.87 13.78
CA PHE A 103 -2.91 7.90 14.46
C PHE A 103 -2.01 9.00 13.91
N LEU A 104 -1.95 9.19 12.59
CA LEU A 104 -1.15 10.23 11.95
C LEU A 104 -1.65 11.62 12.31
N LEU A 105 -2.98 11.84 12.27
CA LEU A 105 -3.59 13.11 12.64
C LEU A 105 -3.24 13.49 14.09
N ARG A 106 -3.43 12.56 15.02
CA ARG A 106 -3.09 12.80 16.43
C ARG A 106 -1.60 13.04 16.65
N ALA A 107 -0.74 12.35 15.90
CA ALA A 107 0.70 12.57 15.96
C ALA A 107 1.05 13.99 15.51
N LEU A 108 0.44 14.45 14.41
CA LEU A 108 0.63 15.79 13.85
C LEU A 108 0.13 16.87 14.82
N GLU A 109 -1.08 16.69 15.38
CA GLU A 109 -1.63 17.59 16.41
C GLU A 109 -0.69 17.73 17.64
N GLN A 110 -0.09 16.61 18.09
CA GLN A 110 0.86 16.66 19.21
C GLN A 110 2.14 17.39 18.85
N ILE A 111 2.67 17.17 17.63
CA ILE A 111 3.88 17.86 17.16
C ILE A 111 3.66 19.38 17.14
N TYR A 112 2.52 19.82 16.64
CA TYR A 112 2.18 21.25 16.61
C TYR A 112 1.91 21.84 17.99
N ALA A 113 1.19 21.12 18.86
CA ALA A 113 0.90 21.56 20.22
C ALA A 113 2.18 21.72 21.07
N ASP A 114 3.16 20.88 20.85
CA ASP A 114 4.42 20.90 21.56
C ASP A 114 5.44 21.89 20.96
N GLY A 115 5.22 22.37 19.74
CA GLY A 115 6.18 23.20 19.00
C GLY A 115 7.52 22.48 18.73
N GLU A 116 7.50 21.14 18.69
CA GLU A 116 8.71 20.32 18.56
C GLU A 116 9.37 20.49 17.19
N LEU A 117 8.55 20.61 16.14
CA LEU A 117 9.00 20.74 14.75
C LEU A 117 8.18 21.81 14.03
N ALA A 118 8.84 22.54 13.13
CA ALA A 118 8.17 23.48 12.24
C ALA A 118 7.43 22.72 11.11
N GLU A 119 6.43 23.34 10.54
CA GLU A 119 5.57 22.73 9.51
C GLU A 119 6.36 22.33 8.25
N ASP A 120 7.39 23.05 7.90
CA ASP A 120 8.24 22.83 6.74
C ASP A 120 9.32 21.77 6.94
N THR A 121 9.43 21.19 8.15
CA THR A 121 10.43 20.14 8.40
C THR A 121 10.16 18.87 7.62
N PRO A 122 11.21 18.18 7.20
CA PRO A 122 11.09 16.91 6.46
C PRO A 122 10.17 15.89 7.11
N GLU A 123 10.24 15.79 8.42
CA GLU A 123 9.48 14.81 9.20
C GLU A 123 7.98 15.14 9.23
N VAL A 124 7.62 16.41 9.39
CA VAL A 124 6.22 16.87 9.38
C VAL A 124 5.64 16.66 7.98
N GLN A 125 6.38 17.03 6.94
CA GLN A 125 5.96 16.83 5.55
C GLN A 125 5.78 15.34 5.21
N ALA A 126 6.65 14.45 5.71
CA ALA A 126 6.47 13.01 5.54
C ALA A 126 5.20 12.48 6.23
N ILE A 127 4.85 13.00 7.40
CA ILE A 127 3.60 12.66 8.09
C ILE A 127 2.39 13.15 7.30
N ILE A 128 2.44 14.37 6.73
CA ILE A 128 1.36 14.93 5.89
C ILE A 128 1.13 14.06 4.65
N VAL A 129 2.18 13.63 3.96
CA VAL A 129 2.08 12.73 2.80
C VAL A 129 1.43 11.40 3.17
N ARG A 130 1.83 10.78 4.28
CA ARG A 130 1.22 9.54 4.78
C ARG A 130 -0.26 9.76 5.16
N LEU A 131 -0.58 10.88 5.80
CA LEU A 131 -1.95 11.25 6.15
C LEU A 131 -2.83 11.39 4.89
N ALA A 132 -2.32 12.07 3.88
CA ALA A 132 -3.00 12.24 2.60
C ALA A 132 -3.18 10.90 1.87
N THR A 133 -2.16 10.03 1.91
CA THR A 133 -2.25 8.67 1.36
C THR A 133 -3.36 7.87 2.06
N ALA A 134 -3.42 7.91 3.38
CA ALA A 134 -4.48 7.24 4.14
C ALA A 134 -5.88 7.82 3.82
N ALA A 135 -6.00 9.15 3.67
CA ALA A 135 -7.23 9.81 3.26
C ALA A 135 -7.67 9.37 1.84
N SER A 136 -6.74 9.31 0.89
CA SER A 136 -7.00 8.83 -0.47
C SER A 136 -7.52 7.38 -0.47
N LEU A 137 -6.91 6.49 0.33
CA LEU A 137 -7.34 5.10 0.48
C LEU A 137 -8.73 4.95 1.12
N MET A 138 -9.21 5.96 1.86
CA MET A 138 -10.57 6.02 2.40
C MET A 138 -11.59 6.60 1.40
N GLY A 139 -11.13 7.06 0.23
CA GLY A 139 -11.97 7.74 -0.75
C GLY A 139 -12.11 9.26 -0.51
N GLU A 140 -11.44 9.81 0.50
CA GLU A 140 -11.43 11.23 0.82
C GLU A 140 -10.47 12.00 -0.11
N ARG A 141 -10.78 12.01 -1.42
CA ARG A 141 -9.88 12.49 -2.49
C ARG A 141 -9.55 13.97 -2.38
N LYS A 142 -10.56 14.83 -2.20
CA LYS A 142 -10.35 16.30 -2.13
C LYS A 142 -9.49 16.72 -0.93
N PRO A 143 -9.73 16.24 0.30
CA PRO A 143 -8.82 16.49 1.41
C PRO A 143 -7.40 15.98 1.16
N ALA A 144 -7.26 14.77 0.60
CA ALA A 144 -5.95 14.21 0.26
C ALA A 144 -5.20 15.08 -0.75
N GLN A 145 -5.87 15.49 -1.84
CA GLN A 145 -5.30 16.37 -2.85
C GLN A 145 -4.85 17.70 -2.25
N ALA A 146 -5.70 18.36 -1.45
CA ALA A 146 -5.35 19.63 -0.83
C ALA A 146 -4.12 19.53 0.08
N MET A 147 -4.00 18.46 0.87
CA MET A 147 -2.81 18.21 1.70
C MET A 147 -1.55 18.03 0.86
N LEU A 148 -1.62 17.29 -0.24
CA LEU A 148 -0.48 17.04 -1.12
C LEU A 148 -0.10 18.26 -1.96
N GLU A 149 -1.07 19.04 -2.42
CA GLU A 149 -0.79 20.32 -3.09
C GLU A 149 -0.09 21.30 -2.16
N GLY A 150 -0.43 21.31 -0.86
CA GLY A 150 0.30 22.06 0.15
C GLY A 150 1.73 21.54 0.39
N ALA A 151 1.92 20.22 0.39
CA ALA A 151 3.22 19.58 0.59
C ALA A 151 4.15 19.66 -0.64
N TRP A 152 3.58 19.72 -1.85
CA TRP A 152 4.33 19.69 -3.10
C TRP A 152 5.41 20.79 -3.23
N PRO A 153 5.11 22.08 -3.00
CA PRO A 153 6.13 23.12 -3.07
C PRO A 153 7.27 22.94 -2.05
N HIS A 154 6.99 22.32 -0.90
CA HIS A 154 8.01 22.00 0.09
C HIS A 154 8.91 20.85 -0.37
N ALA A 155 8.33 19.82 -0.99
CA ALA A 155 9.11 18.73 -1.57
C ALA A 155 10.06 19.24 -2.66
N VAL A 156 9.56 20.03 -3.60
CA VAL A 156 10.36 20.58 -4.70
C VAL A 156 11.47 21.50 -4.19
N ARG A 157 11.15 22.42 -3.27
CA ARG A 157 12.16 23.36 -2.69
C ARG A 157 13.25 22.66 -1.89
N SER A 158 12.93 21.55 -1.24
CA SER A 158 13.93 20.79 -0.46
C SER A 158 14.97 20.10 -1.33
N GLY A 159 14.67 19.87 -2.64
CA GLY A 159 15.50 19.08 -3.54
C GLY A 159 15.62 17.61 -3.13
N ASP A 160 14.79 17.14 -2.20
CA ASP A 160 14.73 15.74 -1.78
C ASP A 160 14.02 14.92 -2.87
N THR A 161 14.82 14.29 -3.72
CA THR A 161 14.35 13.54 -4.90
C THR A 161 13.41 12.38 -4.53
N GLU A 162 13.67 11.70 -3.41
CA GLU A 162 12.82 10.63 -2.88
C GLU A 162 11.42 11.16 -2.54
N ARG A 163 11.36 12.30 -1.88
CA ARG A 163 10.11 12.93 -1.47
C ARG A 163 9.32 13.45 -2.65
N ILE A 164 9.99 14.10 -3.61
CA ILE A 164 9.36 14.58 -4.85
C ILE A 164 8.64 13.41 -5.55
N CYS A 165 9.32 12.28 -5.75
CA CYS A 165 8.72 11.10 -6.34
C CYS A 165 7.55 10.56 -5.49
N THR A 166 7.71 10.48 -4.18
CA THR A 166 6.66 9.96 -3.27
C THR A 166 5.39 10.81 -3.29
N VAL A 167 5.54 12.14 -3.28
CA VAL A 167 4.37 13.04 -3.38
C VAL A 167 3.71 12.91 -4.75
N ALA A 168 4.48 12.86 -5.84
CA ALA A 168 3.98 12.75 -7.19
C ALA A 168 3.18 11.46 -7.44
N GLU A 169 3.63 10.34 -6.88
CA GLU A 169 2.95 9.03 -6.98
C GLU A 169 1.54 9.04 -6.37
N VAL A 170 1.28 9.91 -5.41
CA VAL A 170 -0.05 10.02 -4.78
C VAL A 170 -0.84 11.21 -5.34
N LEU A 171 -0.18 12.37 -5.56
CA LEU A 171 -0.84 13.58 -6.05
C LEU A 171 -1.25 13.45 -7.52
N GLY A 172 -0.39 12.88 -8.36
CA GLY A 172 -0.64 12.76 -9.79
C GLY A 172 -1.94 12.03 -10.14
N PRO A 173 -2.21 10.83 -9.59
CA PRO A 173 -3.48 10.15 -9.79
C PRO A 173 -4.70 10.96 -9.33
N LEU A 174 -4.62 11.66 -8.18
CA LEU A 174 -5.71 12.51 -7.69
C LEU A 174 -6.02 13.67 -8.63
N LEU A 175 -4.98 14.32 -9.17
CA LEU A 175 -5.12 15.38 -10.17
C LEU A 175 -5.74 14.87 -11.49
N ARG A 176 -5.38 13.65 -11.92
CA ARG A 176 -5.99 13.00 -13.09
C ARG A 176 -7.48 12.73 -12.90
N GLU A 177 -7.84 12.19 -11.74
CA GLU A 177 -9.24 11.91 -11.39
C GLU A 177 -10.10 13.18 -11.28
N ASP A 178 -9.49 14.32 -10.89
CA ASP A 178 -10.11 15.64 -10.86
C ASP A 178 -10.17 16.31 -12.25
N GLY A 179 -9.54 15.70 -13.28
CA GLY A 179 -9.45 16.25 -14.63
C GLY A 179 -8.37 17.33 -14.81
N SER A 180 -7.55 17.56 -13.78
CA SER A 180 -6.46 18.55 -13.79
C SER A 180 -5.20 18.00 -14.50
N PHE A 181 -5.35 17.58 -15.77
CA PHE A 181 -4.31 16.85 -16.50
C PHE A 181 -3.01 17.66 -16.66
N ASP A 182 -3.08 18.94 -16.98
CA ASP A 182 -1.89 19.78 -17.15
C ASP A 182 -1.06 19.84 -15.87
N ARG A 183 -1.74 19.95 -14.75
CA ARG A 183 -1.08 19.95 -13.43
C ARG A 183 -0.48 18.57 -13.10
N ALA A 184 -1.16 17.49 -13.43
CA ALA A 184 -0.64 16.13 -13.27
C ALA A 184 0.64 15.93 -14.12
N LEU A 185 0.64 16.39 -15.38
CA LEU A 185 1.81 16.33 -16.26
C LEU A 185 3.00 17.12 -15.70
N GLU A 186 2.77 18.31 -15.13
CA GLU A 186 3.80 19.10 -14.46
C GLU A 186 4.41 18.35 -13.27
N VAL A 187 3.56 17.77 -12.40
CA VAL A 187 3.97 16.99 -11.22
C VAL A 187 4.79 15.77 -11.63
N TYR A 188 4.35 15.01 -12.64
CA TYR A 188 5.10 13.85 -13.13
C TYR A 188 6.41 14.27 -13.82
N GLY A 189 6.41 15.37 -14.58
CA GLY A 189 7.61 15.89 -15.21
C GLY A 189 8.71 16.26 -14.21
N GLU A 190 8.34 16.88 -13.08
CA GLU A 190 9.27 17.18 -11.98
C GLU A 190 9.77 15.92 -11.29
N ALA A 191 8.85 14.97 -11.02
CA ALA A 191 9.21 13.69 -10.42
C ALA A 191 10.16 12.86 -11.30
N LEU A 192 9.98 12.89 -12.61
CA LEU A 192 10.89 12.23 -13.56
C LEU A 192 12.28 12.85 -13.55
N ARG A 193 12.40 14.19 -13.43
CA ARG A 193 13.70 14.85 -13.26
C ARG A 193 14.39 14.40 -11.97
N ALA A 194 13.64 14.36 -10.87
CA ALA A 194 14.14 13.86 -9.58
C ALA A 194 14.54 12.39 -9.64
N GLY A 195 13.74 11.55 -10.29
CA GLY A 195 14.00 10.13 -10.48
C GLY A 195 15.28 9.85 -11.25
N ARG A 196 15.58 10.63 -12.29
CA ARG A 196 16.85 10.53 -13.04
C ARG A 196 18.06 10.88 -12.17
N GLN A 197 17.95 11.89 -11.33
CA GLN A 197 19.00 12.23 -10.35
C GLN A 197 19.23 11.10 -9.34
N MET A 198 18.15 10.42 -8.91
CA MET A 198 18.25 9.25 -8.04
C MET A 198 18.94 8.07 -8.73
N ASP A 199 18.65 7.81 -10.01
CA ASP A 199 19.29 6.74 -10.79
C ASP A 199 20.79 6.99 -10.91
N GLU A 200 21.21 8.20 -11.25
CA GLU A 200 22.61 8.61 -11.32
C GLU A 200 23.32 8.45 -9.96
N ALA A 201 22.68 8.89 -8.88
CA ALA A 201 23.21 8.77 -7.53
C ALA A 201 23.32 7.31 -7.02
N SER A 202 22.55 6.40 -7.63
CA SER A 202 22.51 4.97 -7.25
C SER A 202 23.45 4.09 -8.06
N SER A 203 24.26 4.65 -8.95
CA SER A 203 25.12 3.92 -9.91
C SER A 203 26.14 2.94 -9.30
N GLY A 204 26.38 3.02 -7.98
CA GLY A 204 27.26 2.09 -7.25
C GLY A 204 26.55 0.88 -6.63
N ASP A 205 25.23 0.82 -6.64
CA ASP A 205 24.42 -0.23 -6.02
C ASP A 205 23.35 -0.71 -7.02
N ALA A 206 23.64 -1.85 -7.66
CA ALA A 206 22.79 -2.39 -8.72
C ALA A 206 21.34 -2.66 -8.25
N GLN A 207 21.15 -3.15 -7.02
CA GLN A 207 19.81 -3.44 -6.49
C GLN A 207 19.03 -2.16 -6.23
N LYS A 208 19.67 -1.15 -5.64
CA LYS A 208 19.07 0.16 -5.40
C LYS A 208 18.74 0.86 -6.73
N GLN A 209 19.65 0.77 -7.68
CA GLN A 209 19.49 1.35 -9.00
C GLN A 209 18.32 0.71 -9.76
N ASP A 210 18.20 -0.63 -9.74
CA ASP A 210 17.05 -1.32 -10.33
C ASP A 210 15.72 -0.91 -9.69
N ALA A 211 15.67 -0.71 -8.37
CA ALA A 211 14.49 -0.22 -7.67
C ALA A 211 14.10 1.22 -8.09
N VAL A 212 15.08 2.11 -8.18
CA VAL A 212 14.87 3.49 -8.64
C VAL A 212 14.36 3.51 -10.08
N ARG A 213 14.93 2.72 -10.97
CA ARG A 213 14.52 2.62 -12.37
C ARG A 213 13.10 2.09 -12.53
N ALA A 214 12.73 1.06 -11.76
CA ALA A 214 11.36 0.55 -11.75
C ALA A 214 10.36 1.63 -11.31
N ARG A 215 10.73 2.43 -10.32
CA ARG A 215 9.94 3.57 -9.87
C ARG A 215 9.78 4.65 -10.95
N VAL A 216 10.88 5.02 -11.60
CA VAL A 216 10.89 5.96 -12.72
C VAL A 216 10.01 5.45 -13.86
N ALA A 217 10.10 4.17 -14.20
CA ALA A 217 9.26 3.54 -15.22
C ALA A 217 7.76 3.61 -14.86
N GLY A 218 7.39 3.43 -13.58
CA GLY A 218 6.03 3.65 -13.09
C GLY A 218 5.54 5.10 -13.27
N LEU A 219 6.41 6.08 -13.03
CA LEU A 219 6.09 7.49 -13.28
C LEU A 219 5.93 7.79 -14.77
N VAL A 220 6.76 7.18 -15.64
CA VAL A 220 6.62 7.31 -17.12
C VAL A 220 5.31 6.70 -17.58
N ALA A 221 4.92 5.53 -17.09
CA ALA A 221 3.62 4.94 -17.39
C ALA A 221 2.47 5.87 -16.99
N SER A 222 2.51 6.42 -15.76
CA SER A 222 1.53 7.39 -15.29
C SER A 222 1.47 8.68 -16.13
N LEU A 223 2.61 9.14 -16.65
CA LEU A 223 2.69 10.26 -17.57
C LEU A 223 1.99 9.91 -18.89
N GLY A 224 2.27 8.74 -19.46
CA GLY A 224 1.65 8.24 -20.70
C GLY A 224 0.13 8.11 -20.56
N GLU A 225 -0.35 7.52 -19.46
CA GLU A 225 -1.77 7.44 -19.13
C GLU A 225 -2.41 8.84 -19.01
N THR A 226 -1.70 9.81 -18.44
CA THR A 226 -2.19 11.19 -18.31
C THR A 226 -2.36 11.85 -19.69
N PHE A 227 -1.41 11.67 -20.61
CA PHE A 227 -1.55 12.12 -21.99
C PHE A 227 -2.74 11.47 -22.69
N ALA A 228 -2.94 10.16 -22.47
CA ALA A 228 -4.08 9.43 -23.05
C ALA A 228 -5.42 9.99 -22.55
N LEU A 229 -5.57 10.22 -21.24
CA LEU A 229 -6.77 10.79 -20.64
C LEU A 229 -7.03 12.23 -21.06
N LYS A 230 -5.98 13.01 -21.31
CA LYS A 230 -6.07 14.38 -21.85
C LYS A 230 -6.50 14.39 -23.33
N GLY A 231 -6.44 13.24 -24.01
CA GLY A 231 -6.75 13.10 -25.43
C GLY A 231 -5.53 13.29 -26.35
N GLU A 232 -4.35 13.46 -25.82
CA GLU A 232 -3.08 13.58 -26.53
C GLU A 232 -2.51 12.20 -26.89
N LYS A 233 -3.24 11.45 -27.73
CA LYS A 233 -2.96 10.02 -28.02
C LYS A 233 -1.58 9.78 -28.62
N ASP A 234 -1.09 10.69 -29.47
CA ASP A 234 0.22 10.54 -30.12
C ASP A 234 1.34 10.68 -29.08
N ASN A 235 1.25 11.67 -28.19
CA ASN A 235 2.20 11.83 -27.09
C ASN A 235 2.19 10.62 -26.15
N ALA A 236 0.99 10.14 -25.80
CA ALA A 236 0.83 8.95 -24.98
C ALA A 236 1.51 7.74 -25.62
N ARG A 237 1.25 7.49 -26.91
CA ARG A 237 1.84 6.37 -27.66
C ARG A 237 3.36 6.42 -27.65
N VAL A 238 3.95 7.55 -28.01
CA VAL A 238 5.41 7.70 -28.05
C VAL A 238 6.05 7.40 -26.68
N VAL A 239 5.46 7.92 -25.61
CA VAL A 239 5.95 7.69 -24.24
C VAL A 239 5.81 6.22 -23.85
N LEU A 240 4.66 5.61 -24.10
CA LEU A 240 4.37 4.23 -23.69
C LEU A 240 5.14 3.19 -24.52
N GLU A 241 5.28 3.40 -25.82
CA GLU A 241 6.09 2.51 -26.70
C GLU A 241 7.57 2.56 -26.31
N GLY A 242 8.11 3.76 -26.07
CA GLY A 242 9.50 3.91 -25.60
C GLY A 242 9.72 3.22 -24.24
N LEU A 243 8.77 3.36 -23.33
CA LEU A 243 8.84 2.66 -22.04
C LEU A 243 8.77 1.13 -22.20
N LEU A 244 7.89 0.64 -23.07
CA LEU A 244 7.75 -0.81 -23.31
C LEU A 244 9.03 -1.40 -23.91
N GLU A 245 9.70 -0.68 -24.81
CA GLU A 245 11.00 -1.07 -25.38
C GLU A 245 12.06 -1.13 -24.28
N GLU A 246 12.15 -0.10 -23.43
CA GLU A 246 13.07 -0.06 -22.30
C GLU A 246 12.85 -1.25 -21.33
N ILE A 247 11.59 -1.57 -21.01
CA ILE A 247 11.26 -2.71 -20.14
C ILE A 247 11.70 -4.03 -20.78
N ARG A 248 11.49 -4.20 -22.10
CA ARG A 248 11.88 -5.42 -22.83
C ARG A 248 13.37 -5.61 -22.88
N GLU A 249 14.14 -4.56 -23.17
CA GLU A 249 15.60 -4.62 -23.21
C GLU A 249 16.21 -5.00 -21.85
N ARG A 250 15.59 -4.55 -20.75
CA ARG A 250 16.08 -4.80 -19.39
C ARG A 250 15.51 -6.05 -18.75
N GLY A 251 14.31 -6.47 -19.15
CA GLY A 251 13.53 -7.53 -18.51
C GLY A 251 13.90 -8.95 -18.90
N GLU A 252 14.68 -9.15 -19.95
CA GLU A 252 15.14 -10.48 -20.34
C GLU A 252 16.18 -11.03 -19.35
N GLY A 253 15.70 -11.67 -18.29
CA GLY A 253 16.52 -12.43 -17.34
C GLY A 253 16.53 -11.97 -15.89
N LYS A 254 15.83 -10.91 -15.51
CA LYS A 254 15.75 -10.44 -14.12
C LYS A 254 14.33 -10.53 -13.58
N GLN A 255 14.09 -11.46 -12.66
CA GLN A 255 12.92 -11.45 -11.77
C GLN A 255 13.13 -10.39 -10.68
N VAL A 256 12.81 -9.14 -10.99
CA VAL A 256 12.68 -8.11 -9.94
C VAL A 256 11.19 -7.86 -9.78
N ASP A 257 10.65 -8.11 -8.60
CA ASP A 257 9.21 -7.98 -8.28
C ASP A 257 8.60 -6.63 -8.71
N GLN A 258 9.41 -5.58 -8.74
CA GLN A 258 9.00 -4.24 -9.12
C GLN A 258 8.76 -4.04 -10.63
N TRP A 259 9.43 -4.82 -11.50
CA TRP A 259 9.23 -4.82 -12.95
C TRP A 259 8.13 -5.80 -13.38
N THR A 260 7.77 -6.70 -12.46
CA THR A 260 6.79 -7.74 -12.75
C THR A 260 5.45 -7.09 -13.08
N CYS A 261 4.97 -7.33 -14.31
CA CYS A 261 3.71 -6.81 -14.85
C CYS A 261 3.65 -5.31 -15.19
N LEU A 262 4.73 -4.55 -15.08
CA LEU A 262 4.74 -3.17 -15.57
C LEU A 262 4.56 -3.14 -17.10
N ASP A 263 5.16 -4.07 -17.83
CA ASP A 263 4.95 -4.26 -19.27
C ASP A 263 3.48 -4.52 -19.61
N ALA A 264 2.78 -5.33 -18.81
CA ALA A 264 1.35 -5.58 -19.00
C ALA A 264 0.50 -4.32 -18.74
N VAL A 265 0.85 -3.51 -17.73
CA VAL A 265 0.19 -2.22 -17.50
C VAL A 265 0.37 -1.30 -18.70
N VAL A 266 1.60 -1.14 -19.18
CA VAL A 266 1.90 -0.32 -20.36
C VAL A 266 1.16 -0.81 -21.61
N MET A 267 1.04 -2.13 -21.81
CA MET A 267 0.25 -2.69 -22.92
C MET A 267 -1.25 -2.35 -22.78
N LEU A 268 -1.81 -2.31 -21.57
CA LEU A 268 -3.21 -1.88 -21.36
C LEU A 268 -3.39 -0.40 -21.69
N ASP A 269 -2.43 0.43 -21.34
CA ASP A 269 -2.48 1.87 -21.66
C ASP A 269 -2.33 2.08 -23.18
N LEU A 270 -1.46 1.29 -23.86
CA LEU A 270 -1.36 1.29 -25.31
C LEU A 270 -2.66 0.85 -25.99
N ALA A 271 -3.39 -0.10 -25.40
CA ALA A 271 -4.70 -0.52 -25.90
C ALA A 271 -5.73 0.63 -25.86
N GLN A 272 -5.63 1.55 -24.91
CA GLN A 272 -6.53 2.70 -24.80
C GLN A 272 -6.25 3.77 -25.87
N VAL A 273 -5.00 3.90 -26.30
CA VAL A 273 -4.57 4.92 -27.29
C VAL A 273 -4.42 4.37 -28.71
N ALA A 274 -4.72 3.10 -28.91
CA ALA A 274 -4.64 2.46 -30.21
C ALA A 274 -5.58 3.14 -31.21
N GLU A 275 -5.15 3.21 -32.48
CA GLU A 275 -5.92 3.89 -33.55
C GLU A 275 -7.15 3.11 -33.98
N ASN A 276 -7.11 1.81 -33.85
CA ASN A 276 -8.18 0.93 -34.26
C ASN A 276 -8.46 -0.22 -33.26
N ALA A 277 -9.65 -0.77 -33.31
CA ALA A 277 -10.11 -1.80 -32.40
C ALA A 277 -9.30 -3.11 -32.50
N ARG A 278 -8.70 -3.40 -33.65
CA ARG A 278 -7.87 -4.61 -33.83
C ARG A 278 -6.59 -4.50 -33.01
N ASP A 279 -5.87 -3.38 -33.11
CA ASP A 279 -4.63 -3.15 -32.36
C ASP A 279 -4.91 -3.01 -30.86
N ALA A 280 -6.00 -2.31 -30.50
CA ALA A 280 -6.45 -2.24 -29.10
C ALA A 280 -6.65 -3.64 -28.49
N ARG A 281 -7.33 -4.53 -29.19
CA ARG A 281 -7.52 -5.91 -28.75
C ARG A 281 -6.23 -6.71 -28.71
N ALA A 282 -5.35 -6.51 -29.67
CA ALA A 282 -4.04 -7.18 -29.67
C ALA A 282 -3.21 -6.82 -28.44
N TRP A 283 -3.15 -5.53 -28.11
CA TRP A 283 -2.47 -5.06 -26.90
C TRP A 283 -3.11 -5.57 -25.62
N ALA A 284 -4.44 -5.50 -25.49
CA ALA A 284 -5.15 -5.96 -24.33
C ALA A 284 -4.98 -7.47 -24.10
N ASN A 285 -5.04 -8.30 -25.17
CA ASN A 285 -4.80 -9.74 -25.09
C ASN A 285 -3.35 -10.04 -24.64
N SER A 286 -2.36 -9.34 -25.22
CA SER A 286 -0.95 -9.50 -24.83
C SER A 286 -0.73 -9.17 -23.34
N ALA A 287 -1.38 -8.11 -22.84
CA ALA A 287 -1.35 -7.73 -21.45
C ALA A 287 -1.96 -8.80 -20.53
N VAL A 288 -3.13 -9.34 -20.91
CA VAL A 288 -3.82 -10.41 -20.18
C VAL A 288 -2.94 -11.65 -20.10
N GLU A 289 -2.38 -12.12 -21.23
CA GLU A 289 -1.48 -13.27 -21.25
C GLU A 289 -0.25 -13.06 -20.39
N ARG A 290 0.34 -11.86 -20.41
CA ARG A 290 1.50 -11.51 -19.60
C ARG A 290 1.18 -11.52 -18.11
N ALA A 291 0.08 -10.90 -17.72
CA ALA A 291 -0.39 -10.86 -16.34
C ALA A 291 -0.75 -12.28 -15.83
N GLN A 292 -1.36 -13.11 -16.67
CA GLN A 292 -1.72 -14.49 -16.31
C GLN A 292 -0.51 -15.38 -16.04
N ARG A 293 0.60 -15.19 -16.76
CA ARG A 293 1.85 -15.95 -16.52
C ARG A 293 2.44 -15.69 -15.12
N ASN A 294 2.14 -14.56 -14.54
CA ASN A 294 2.61 -14.13 -13.22
C ASN A 294 1.46 -14.08 -12.19
N ALA A 295 0.45 -14.94 -12.33
CA ALA A 295 -0.67 -15.01 -11.41
C ALA A 295 -0.20 -15.25 -9.96
N GLY A 296 -0.84 -14.58 -9.00
CA GLY A 296 -0.47 -14.59 -7.59
C GLY A 296 0.39 -13.40 -7.17
N VAL A 297 0.96 -12.66 -8.11
CA VAL A 297 1.55 -11.34 -7.84
C VAL A 297 0.43 -10.30 -7.90
N LYS A 298 0.18 -9.58 -6.80
CA LYS A 298 -0.97 -8.67 -6.68
C LYS A 298 -1.07 -7.65 -7.83
N ALA A 299 0.06 -7.10 -8.27
CA ALA A 299 0.10 -6.16 -9.40
C ALA A 299 -0.37 -6.82 -10.70
N CYS A 300 0.07 -8.08 -10.95
CA CYS A 300 -0.31 -8.86 -12.11
C CYS A 300 -1.79 -9.28 -12.06
N ASP A 301 -2.26 -9.70 -10.89
CA ASP A 301 -3.66 -10.05 -10.69
C ASP A 301 -4.57 -8.86 -10.96
N ASN A 302 -4.19 -7.66 -10.50
CA ASN A 302 -4.92 -6.43 -10.78
C ASN A 302 -4.92 -6.11 -12.29
N CYS A 303 -3.76 -6.19 -12.94
CA CYS A 303 -3.61 -5.99 -14.37
C CYS A 303 -4.44 -7.00 -15.18
N HIS A 304 -4.48 -8.27 -14.75
CA HIS A 304 -5.29 -9.32 -15.38
C HIS A 304 -6.79 -8.97 -15.32
N VAL A 305 -7.30 -8.56 -14.15
CA VAL A 305 -8.71 -8.12 -14.00
C VAL A 305 -9.02 -6.95 -14.92
N HIS A 306 -8.15 -5.93 -14.93
CA HIS A 306 -8.32 -4.75 -15.79
C HIS A 306 -8.28 -5.11 -17.27
N GLY A 307 -7.37 -5.96 -17.70
CA GLY A 307 -7.24 -6.38 -19.09
C GLY A 307 -8.47 -7.15 -19.59
N VAL A 308 -8.98 -8.08 -18.79
CA VAL A 308 -10.22 -8.81 -19.13
C VAL A 308 -11.43 -7.86 -19.17
N PHE A 309 -11.50 -6.90 -18.25
CA PHE A 309 -12.55 -5.87 -18.25
C PHE A 309 -12.47 -4.99 -19.50
N GLN A 310 -11.28 -4.53 -19.88
CA GLN A 310 -11.05 -3.70 -21.07
C GLN A 310 -11.38 -4.44 -22.37
N LEU A 311 -11.06 -5.75 -22.46
CA LEU A 311 -11.50 -6.58 -23.58
C LEU A 311 -13.03 -6.62 -23.68
N GLY A 312 -13.75 -6.69 -22.57
CA GLY A 312 -15.19 -6.57 -22.53
C GLY A 312 -15.68 -5.23 -23.09
N GLN A 313 -15.05 -4.13 -22.71
CA GLN A 313 -15.38 -2.79 -23.24
C GLN A 313 -15.15 -2.69 -24.75
N LEU A 314 -14.06 -3.25 -25.26
CA LEU A 314 -13.77 -3.30 -26.70
C LEU A 314 -14.79 -4.12 -27.48
N LEU A 315 -15.26 -5.26 -26.92
CA LEU A 315 -16.32 -6.07 -27.54
C LEU A 315 -17.67 -5.34 -27.55
N ALA A 316 -17.99 -4.65 -26.44
CA ALA A 316 -19.21 -3.82 -26.38
C ALA A 316 -19.20 -2.71 -27.41
N ALA A 317 -18.05 -2.03 -27.60
CA ALA A 317 -17.90 -1.00 -28.62
C ALA A 317 -18.06 -1.53 -30.05
N ASP A 318 -17.72 -2.79 -30.30
CA ASP A 318 -17.94 -3.48 -31.58
C ASP A 318 -19.38 -4.02 -31.76
N GLY A 319 -20.24 -3.87 -30.74
CA GLY A 319 -21.61 -4.39 -30.75
C GLY A 319 -21.76 -5.87 -30.33
N ASP A 320 -20.67 -6.53 -29.93
CA ASP A 320 -20.75 -7.89 -29.37
C ASP A 320 -21.08 -7.83 -27.86
N THR A 321 -22.35 -7.54 -27.58
CA THR A 321 -22.87 -7.42 -26.20
C THR A 321 -22.74 -8.73 -25.42
N GLU A 322 -22.96 -9.91 -26.10
CA GLU A 322 -22.85 -11.20 -25.44
C GLU A 322 -21.40 -11.52 -25.06
N GLY A 323 -20.46 -11.24 -25.97
CA GLY A 323 -19.02 -11.35 -25.70
C GLY A 323 -18.57 -10.42 -24.59
N ALA A 324 -19.01 -9.16 -24.61
CA ALA A 324 -18.72 -8.19 -23.57
C ALA A 324 -19.20 -8.66 -22.19
N LEU A 325 -20.44 -9.14 -22.10
CA LEU A 325 -21.02 -9.64 -20.85
C LEU A 325 -20.24 -10.86 -20.30
N ARG A 326 -19.78 -11.76 -21.17
CA ARG A 326 -18.91 -12.87 -20.77
C ARG A 326 -17.59 -12.36 -20.15
N MET A 327 -16.94 -11.38 -20.78
CA MET A 327 -15.70 -10.79 -20.27
C MET A 327 -15.91 -10.06 -18.95
N TYR A 328 -16.97 -9.27 -18.80
CA TYR A 328 -17.28 -8.58 -17.54
C TYR A 328 -17.53 -9.57 -16.39
N LYS A 329 -18.27 -10.64 -16.62
CA LYS A 329 -18.48 -11.70 -15.61
C LYS A 329 -17.17 -12.40 -15.24
N SER A 330 -16.30 -12.67 -16.20
CA SER A 330 -14.98 -13.25 -15.97
C SER A 330 -14.10 -12.30 -15.14
N ALA A 331 -14.06 -11.01 -15.46
CA ALA A 331 -13.35 -9.99 -14.71
C ALA A 331 -13.86 -9.88 -13.26
N LEU A 332 -15.20 -9.94 -13.07
CA LEU A 332 -15.82 -9.90 -11.75
C LEU A 332 -15.44 -11.10 -10.89
N GLU A 333 -15.47 -12.31 -11.47
CA GLU A 333 -15.09 -13.54 -10.78
C GLU A 333 -13.60 -13.52 -10.39
N LEU A 334 -12.74 -13.13 -11.33
CA LEU A 334 -11.31 -12.99 -11.12
C LEU A 334 -11.02 -11.97 -10.02
N GLY A 335 -11.62 -10.79 -10.07
CA GLY A 335 -11.46 -9.74 -9.08
C GLY A 335 -11.90 -10.15 -7.67
N ARG A 336 -13.01 -10.89 -7.56
CA ARG A 336 -13.46 -11.46 -6.28
C ARG A 336 -12.48 -12.48 -5.70
N ARG A 337 -11.92 -13.32 -6.57
CA ARG A 337 -10.95 -14.35 -6.16
C ARG A 337 -9.63 -13.78 -5.71
N THR A 338 -9.15 -12.75 -6.39
CA THR A 338 -7.84 -12.14 -6.13
C THR A 338 -7.90 -10.97 -5.12
N GLY A 339 -9.10 -10.46 -4.84
CA GLY A 339 -9.30 -9.25 -4.03
C GLY A 339 -8.78 -7.98 -4.70
N THR A 340 -8.75 -7.95 -6.04
CA THR A 340 -8.22 -6.85 -6.86
C THR A 340 -9.26 -6.33 -7.86
N GLY A 341 -8.95 -5.19 -8.48
CA GLY A 341 -9.84 -4.58 -9.48
C GLY A 341 -10.98 -3.75 -8.87
N ASN A 342 -11.58 -2.91 -9.70
CA ASN A 342 -12.74 -2.10 -9.33
C ASN A 342 -14.03 -2.90 -9.53
N ILE A 343 -14.41 -3.68 -8.52
CA ILE A 343 -15.57 -4.58 -8.54
C ILE A 343 -16.89 -3.84 -8.83
N GLU A 344 -17.09 -2.66 -8.27
CA GLU A 344 -18.32 -1.89 -8.44
C GLU A 344 -18.47 -1.42 -9.90
N ARG A 345 -17.43 -0.88 -10.49
CA ARG A 345 -17.43 -0.48 -11.90
C ARG A 345 -17.72 -1.66 -12.85
N ILE A 346 -17.19 -2.84 -12.53
CA ILE A 346 -17.46 -4.06 -13.32
C ILE A 346 -18.93 -4.46 -13.22
N LYS A 347 -19.53 -4.38 -12.02
CA LYS A 347 -20.97 -4.67 -11.82
C LYS A 347 -21.85 -3.69 -12.59
N GLU A 348 -21.56 -2.40 -12.52
CA GLU A 348 -22.26 -1.35 -13.27
C GLU A 348 -22.23 -1.64 -14.78
N SER A 349 -21.08 -2.06 -15.31
CA SER A 349 -20.96 -2.44 -16.72
C SER A 349 -21.75 -3.70 -17.09
N ILE A 350 -21.90 -4.66 -16.16
CA ILE A 350 -22.76 -5.84 -16.35
C ILE A 350 -24.25 -5.46 -16.39
N GLU A 351 -24.66 -4.49 -15.56
CA GLU A 351 -26.06 -4.02 -15.51
C GLU A 351 -26.45 -3.19 -16.74
N GLN A 352 -25.47 -2.55 -17.37
CA GLN A 352 -25.68 -1.70 -18.55
C GLN A 352 -25.61 -2.48 -19.88
N ALA A 353 -25.02 -3.68 -19.90
CA ALA A 353 -24.86 -4.52 -21.07
C ALA A 353 -26.07 -5.43 -21.31
#